data_263407d599e0a76c00576b22e10f5d5e
#
_entry.id   263407d599e0a76c00576b22e10f5d5e
#
_cell.length_a   1.000
_cell.length_b   1.000
_cell.length_c   1.000
_cell.angle_alpha   90.00
_cell.angle_beta   90.00
_cell.angle_gamma   90.00
#
_symmetry.space_group_name_H-M   'P 1'
#
loop_
_entity.id
_entity.type
_entity.pdbx_description
1 polymer ?
#
loop_
_entity_poly.entity_id
_entity_poly.type
_entity_poly.pdbx_seq_one_letter_code
_entity_poly.pdbx_strand_id
1 'polypeptide(L)'
;MLLPEPILWNLLQTLWVLGAAGILFFALFILNIFFHKAEIEWESSTLGWLIPPVSALLVPVLGVSLSLHFIGTPWGDLNLLGSLVFMGVGGLLFIFVMSVVFARYIFYALPPAHLAPTLWVGIAPTSILTILALKFGKPLALFFNAAPETEQMLTFLARPAGVILWGFAFFWLILAFIVTLGIHQKSELPFALSWWAFIFPLGAFTVATGVLYQSIPKAVFQWTGLGVLAVVIVLWLIVTARTARGIFQGTIFVPHAPKKAEK
;
A
#
# COMPACT_ATOMS: atom_id res chain seq x y z
N MET A 1 -15.41 19.51 -14.94
CA MET A 1 -14.20 19.64 -14.11
C MET A 1 -14.52 20.64 -13.02
N LEU A 2 -14.41 20.30 -11.73
CA LEU A 2 -14.91 21.15 -10.63
C LEU A 2 -13.99 22.36 -10.32
N LEU A 3 -12.73 22.33 -10.76
CA LEU A 3 -11.74 23.40 -10.58
C LEU A 3 -11.02 23.71 -11.89
N PRO A 4 -10.60 24.97 -12.16
CA PRO A 4 -9.71 25.30 -13.25
C PRO A 4 -8.39 24.53 -13.16
N GLU A 5 -7.84 24.08 -14.29
CA GLU A 5 -6.62 23.26 -14.34
C GLU A 5 -5.45 23.82 -13.52
N PRO A 6 -5.07 25.11 -13.61
CA PRO A 6 -3.95 25.64 -12.83
C PRO A 6 -4.17 25.56 -11.33
N ILE A 7 -5.39 25.79 -10.86
CA ILE A 7 -5.74 25.72 -9.43
C ILE A 7 -5.63 24.26 -8.94
N LEU A 8 -6.12 23.31 -9.73
CA LEU A 8 -6.07 21.90 -9.40
C LEU A 8 -4.61 21.42 -9.22
N TRP A 9 -3.73 21.73 -10.18
CA TRP A 9 -2.34 21.28 -10.12
C TRP A 9 -1.55 21.92 -8.99
N ASN A 10 -1.76 23.20 -8.72
CA ASN A 10 -1.14 23.88 -7.57
C ASN A 10 -1.64 23.33 -6.23
N LEU A 11 -2.92 22.99 -6.13
CA LEU A 11 -3.47 22.31 -4.95
C LEU A 11 -2.84 20.93 -4.75
N LEU A 12 -2.76 20.11 -5.81
CA LEU A 12 -2.14 18.81 -5.77
C LEU A 12 -0.66 18.88 -5.39
N GLN A 13 0.08 19.88 -5.89
CA GLN A 13 1.47 20.15 -5.53
C GLN A 13 1.60 20.48 -4.03
N THR A 14 0.74 21.36 -3.52
CA THR A 14 0.74 21.73 -2.11
C THR A 14 0.43 20.53 -1.21
N LEU A 15 -0.60 19.75 -1.55
CA LEU A 15 -0.96 18.55 -0.82
C LEU A 15 0.14 17.49 -0.87
N TRP A 16 0.85 17.38 -2.00
CA TRP A 16 1.98 16.45 -2.12
C TRP A 16 3.13 16.83 -1.20
N VAL A 17 3.51 18.12 -1.14
CA VAL A 17 4.58 18.59 -0.25
C VAL A 17 4.22 18.38 1.21
N LEU A 18 3.02 18.79 1.63
CA LEU A 18 2.56 18.62 3.00
C LEU A 18 2.43 17.13 3.38
N GLY A 19 1.89 16.31 2.47
CA GLY A 19 1.77 14.87 2.65
C GLY A 19 3.13 14.18 2.77
N ALA A 20 4.08 14.50 1.88
CA ALA A 20 5.43 13.95 1.91
C ALA A 20 6.15 14.32 3.23
N ALA A 21 6.10 15.60 3.65
CA ALA A 21 6.68 16.04 4.90
C ALA A 21 6.06 15.33 6.12
N GLY A 22 4.72 15.22 6.16
CA GLY A 22 4.01 14.53 7.22
C GLY A 22 4.34 13.03 7.28
N ILE A 23 4.38 12.36 6.13
CA ILE A 23 4.73 10.92 6.04
C ILE A 23 6.17 10.70 6.53
N LEU A 24 7.12 11.53 6.11
CA LEU A 24 8.51 11.42 6.57
C LEU A 24 8.62 11.65 8.08
N PHE A 25 7.95 12.69 8.59
CA PHE A 25 7.93 12.97 10.03
C PHE A 25 7.37 11.78 10.82
N PHE A 26 6.20 11.27 10.46
CA PHE A 26 5.59 10.14 11.17
C PHE A 26 6.37 8.85 11.03
N ALA A 27 6.99 8.58 9.87
CA ALA A 27 7.83 7.40 9.69
C ALA A 27 9.05 7.45 10.62
N LEU A 28 9.75 8.58 10.69
CA LEU A 28 10.88 8.78 11.59
C LEU A 28 10.44 8.73 13.07
N PHE A 29 9.31 9.35 13.40
CA PHE A 29 8.77 9.37 14.76
C PHE A 29 8.42 7.95 15.26
N ILE A 30 7.72 7.15 14.43
CA ILE A 30 7.35 5.77 14.77
C ILE A 30 8.59 4.89 14.93
N LEU A 31 9.55 4.98 14.01
CA LEU A 31 10.79 4.21 14.09
C LEU A 31 11.62 4.62 15.31
N ASN A 32 11.67 5.93 15.62
CA ASN A 32 12.34 6.41 16.83
C ASN A 32 11.71 5.80 18.09
N ILE A 33 10.39 5.78 18.20
CA ILE A 33 9.70 5.14 19.32
C ILE A 33 10.08 3.65 19.41
N PHE A 34 10.07 2.93 18.29
CA PHE A 34 10.43 1.50 18.27
C PHE A 34 11.86 1.25 18.74
N PHE A 35 12.82 2.08 18.30
CA PHE A 35 14.22 1.91 18.68
C PHE A 35 14.52 2.25 20.15
N HIS A 36 13.71 3.12 20.78
CA HIS A 36 13.87 3.49 22.18
C HIS A 36 12.99 2.67 23.13
N LYS A 37 12.09 1.84 22.62
CA LYS A 37 11.27 0.97 23.45
C LYS A 37 12.11 -0.21 23.95
N ALA A 38 12.27 -0.34 25.27
CA ALA A 38 13.15 -1.31 25.89
C ALA A 38 12.83 -2.77 25.54
N GLU A 39 11.54 -3.09 25.37
CA GLU A 39 11.08 -4.44 25.06
C GLU A 39 9.89 -4.40 24.10
N ILE A 40 10.03 -5.06 22.97
CA ILE A 40 8.93 -5.33 22.03
C ILE A 40 8.81 -6.85 21.93
N GLU A 41 7.68 -7.37 22.37
CA GLU A 41 7.37 -8.80 22.23
C GLU A 41 7.23 -9.16 20.74
N TRP A 42 7.87 -10.24 20.33
CA TRP A 42 7.80 -10.76 18.95
C TRP A 42 6.36 -11.00 18.51
N GLU A 43 5.51 -11.48 19.42
CA GLU A 43 4.09 -11.75 19.19
C GLU A 43 3.28 -10.51 18.85
N SER A 44 3.74 -9.33 19.25
CA SER A 44 3.06 -8.05 18.95
C SER A 44 3.27 -7.58 17.51
N SER A 45 4.28 -8.11 16.80
CA SER A 45 4.55 -7.69 15.43
C SER A 45 3.51 -8.28 14.46
N THR A 46 2.90 -7.40 13.67
CA THR A 46 1.92 -7.75 12.64
C THR A 46 2.24 -7.03 11.35
N LEU A 47 1.58 -7.42 10.24
CA LEU A 47 1.73 -6.69 8.97
C LEU A 47 1.16 -5.26 9.03
N GLY A 48 0.50 -4.85 10.11
CA GLY A 48 0.23 -3.45 10.40
C GLY A 48 1.49 -2.59 10.51
N TRP A 49 2.65 -3.18 10.82
CA TRP A 49 3.96 -2.51 10.81
C TRP A 49 4.40 -2.05 9.41
N LEU A 50 3.75 -2.55 8.36
CA LEU A 50 3.96 -2.08 6.98
C LEU A 50 3.30 -0.72 6.70
N ILE A 51 2.51 -0.14 7.60
CA ILE A 51 1.84 1.15 7.36
C ILE A 51 2.85 2.26 7.05
N PRO A 52 3.94 2.50 7.81
CA PRO A 52 4.93 3.52 7.48
C PRO A 52 5.61 3.29 6.10
N PRO A 53 6.15 2.12 5.76
CA PRO A 53 6.71 1.90 4.42
C PRO A 53 5.69 2.03 3.29
N VAL A 54 4.46 1.55 3.48
CA VAL A 54 3.39 1.70 2.50
C VAL A 54 3.04 3.18 2.28
N SER A 55 2.94 3.96 3.36
CA SER A 55 2.68 5.39 3.26
C SER A 55 3.78 6.11 2.48
N ALA A 56 5.06 5.75 2.72
CA ALA A 56 6.17 6.29 1.93
C ALA A 56 6.06 5.94 0.44
N LEU A 57 5.66 4.72 0.09
CA LEU A 57 5.45 4.31 -1.31
C LEU A 57 4.27 5.03 -1.99
N LEU A 58 3.33 5.62 -1.24
CA LEU A 58 2.24 6.39 -1.85
C LEU A 58 2.67 7.76 -2.35
N VAL A 59 3.70 8.37 -1.74
CA VAL A 59 4.20 9.70 -2.15
C VAL A 59 4.58 9.73 -3.64
N PRO A 60 5.37 8.79 -4.18
CA PRO A 60 5.72 8.78 -5.59
C PRO A 60 4.53 8.52 -6.54
N VAL A 61 3.42 7.94 -6.09
CA VAL A 61 2.27 7.68 -6.98
C VAL A 61 1.72 8.96 -7.58
N LEU A 62 1.61 10.02 -6.79
CA LEU A 62 1.23 11.35 -7.25
C LEU A 62 2.44 12.12 -7.77
N GLY A 63 3.59 12.02 -7.10
CA GLY A 63 4.81 12.77 -7.43
C GLY A 63 5.30 12.53 -8.87
N VAL A 64 5.19 11.30 -9.38
CA VAL A 64 5.50 10.96 -10.79
C VAL A 64 4.59 11.71 -11.77
N SER A 65 3.31 11.88 -11.46
CA SER A 65 2.38 12.63 -12.31
C SER A 65 2.67 14.14 -12.25
N LEU A 66 2.99 14.67 -11.06
CA LEU A 66 3.39 16.06 -10.86
C LEU A 66 4.72 16.38 -11.55
N SER A 67 5.68 15.45 -11.55
CA SER A 67 6.98 15.67 -12.22
C SER A 67 6.81 15.84 -13.73
N LEU A 68 5.86 15.13 -14.35
CA LEU A 68 5.54 15.30 -15.77
C LEU A 68 4.79 16.59 -16.05
N HIS A 69 3.89 17.00 -15.16
CA HIS A 69 3.13 18.25 -15.33
C HIS A 69 4.03 19.48 -15.18
N PHE A 70 4.94 19.48 -14.21
CA PHE A 70 5.88 20.57 -13.95
C PHE A 70 7.24 20.36 -14.59
N ILE A 71 7.34 19.57 -15.67
CA ILE A 71 8.60 19.26 -16.32
C ILE A 71 9.37 20.50 -16.74
N GLY A 72 10.69 20.50 -16.59
CA GLY A 72 11.55 21.65 -16.89
C GLY A 72 11.48 22.78 -15.86
N THR A 73 10.81 22.57 -14.74
CA THR A 73 10.78 23.51 -13.61
C THR A 73 11.40 22.87 -12.36
N PRO A 74 11.87 23.71 -11.38
CA PRO A 74 12.37 23.17 -10.09
C PRO A 74 11.35 22.30 -9.35
N TRP A 75 10.05 22.54 -9.53
CA TRP A 75 9.00 21.68 -8.96
C TRP A 75 8.94 20.30 -9.63
N GLY A 76 9.12 20.21 -10.93
CA GLY A 76 9.21 18.93 -11.64
C GLY A 76 10.37 18.07 -11.13
N ASP A 77 11.53 18.71 -10.97
CA ASP A 77 12.73 18.05 -10.45
C ASP A 77 12.54 17.58 -8.99
N LEU A 78 12.00 18.46 -8.13
CA LEU A 78 11.69 18.10 -6.74
C LEU A 78 10.71 16.93 -6.66
N ASN A 79 9.68 16.92 -7.47
CA ASN A 79 8.67 15.85 -7.49
C ASN A 79 9.29 14.51 -7.91
N LEU A 80 10.15 14.51 -8.93
CA LEU A 80 10.82 13.28 -9.37
C LEU A 80 11.83 12.77 -8.36
N LEU A 81 12.76 13.63 -7.93
CA LEU A 81 13.81 13.26 -6.97
C LEU A 81 13.20 12.83 -5.62
N GLY A 82 12.22 13.61 -5.12
CA GLY A 82 11.47 13.25 -3.92
C GLY A 82 10.75 11.89 -4.07
N SER A 83 10.15 11.65 -5.23
CA SER A 83 9.50 10.36 -5.52
C SER A 83 10.49 9.19 -5.51
N LEU A 84 11.70 9.36 -6.06
CA LEU A 84 12.75 8.34 -6.03
C LEU A 84 13.23 8.08 -4.59
N VAL A 85 13.44 9.14 -3.81
CA VAL A 85 13.82 9.01 -2.38
C VAL A 85 12.75 8.25 -1.61
N PHE A 86 11.48 8.64 -1.73
CA PHE A 86 10.39 7.97 -1.01
C PHE A 86 10.14 6.54 -1.49
N MET A 87 10.35 6.25 -2.78
CA MET A 87 10.32 4.88 -3.29
C MET A 87 11.44 4.04 -2.68
N GLY A 88 12.65 4.58 -2.55
CA GLY A 88 13.78 3.94 -1.89
C GLY A 88 13.51 3.69 -0.40
N VAL A 89 13.08 4.71 0.34
CA VAL A 89 12.73 4.58 1.76
C VAL A 89 11.62 3.55 1.97
N GLY A 90 10.51 3.68 1.26
CA GLY A 90 9.37 2.78 1.40
C GLY A 90 9.68 1.35 0.97
N GLY A 91 10.41 1.17 -0.15
CA GLY A 91 10.78 -0.15 -0.66
C GLY A 91 11.77 -0.90 0.25
N LEU A 92 12.82 -0.22 0.75
CA LEU A 92 13.78 -0.83 1.66
C LEU A 92 13.16 -1.12 3.03
N LEU A 93 12.40 -0.19 3.60
CA LEU A 93 11.67 -0.43 4.85
C LEU A 93 10.64 -1.56 4.70
N PHE A 94 9.98 -1.68 3.54
CA PHE A 94 9.10 -2.81 3.25
C PHE A 94 9.85 -4.13 3.37
N ILE A 95 11.03 -4.25 2.74
CA ILE A 95 11.84 -5.48 2.78
C ILE A 95 12.23 -5.80 4.23
N PHE A 96 12.70 -4.82 5.01
CA PHE A 96 13.12 -5.05 6.40
C PHE A 96 11.93 -5.48 7.28
N VAL A 97 10.85 -4.73 7.26
CA VAL A 97 9.66 -5.03 8.09
C VAL A 97 9.02 -6.34 7.67
N MET A 98 8.92 -6.58 6.35
CA MET A 98 8.35 -7.82 5.83
C MET A 98 9.16 -9.03 6.26
N SER A 99 10.50 -8.96 6.24
CA SER A 99 11.37 -10.05 6.67
C SER A 99 11.18 -10.37 8.15
N VAL A 100 11.09 -9.36 9.01
CA VAL A 100 10.86 -9.53 10.45
C VAL A 100 9.49 -10.16 10.72
N VAL A 101 8.43 -9.61 10.13
CA VAL A 101 7.06 -10.12 10.35
C VAL A 101 6.85 -11.49 9.72
N PHE A 102 7.47 -11.75 8.57
CA PHE A 102 7.43 -13.07 7.93
C PHE A 102 8.11 -14.14 8.81
N ALA A 103 9.30 -13.85 9.35
CA ALA A 103 9.97 -14.72 10.31
C ALA A 103 9.08 -14.98 11.53
N ARG A 104 8.45 -13.93 12.08
CA ARG A 104 7.51 -14.07 13.19
C ARG A 104 6.36 -15.02 12.87
N TYR A 105 5.78 -14.98 11.66
CA TYR A 105 4.68 -15.88 11.28
C TYR A 105 5.11 -17.32 11.06
N ILE A 106 6.40 -17.56 10.80
CA ILE A 106 6.95 -18.92 10.72
C ILE A 106 7.21 -19.52 12.10
N PHE A 107 7.77 -18.73 13.01
CA PHE A 107 8.28 -19.24 14.29
C PHE A 107 7.31 -19.10 15.47
N TYR A 108 6.28 -18.27 15.34
CA TYR A 108 5.32 -18.00 16.43
C TYR A 108 3.88 -18.13 15.94
N ALA A 109 2.94 -18.20 16.89
CA ALA A 109 1.51 -18.29 16.60
C ALA A 109 1.02 -17.10 15.78
N LEU A 110 0.03 -17.31 14.90
CA LEU A 110 -0.60 -16.25 14.12
C LEU A 110 -1.24 -15.18 15.04
N PRO A 111 -1.42 -13.95 14.55
CA PRO A 111 -2.11 -12.90 15.30
C PRO A 111 -3.51 -13.34 15.73
N PRO A 112 -4.04 -12.76 16.83
CA PRO A 112 -5.43 -12.97 17.23
C PRO A 112 -6.42 -12.66 16.09
N ALA A 113 -7.58 -13.32 16.08
CA ALA A 113 -8.54 -13.25 14.99
C ALA A 113 -8.97 -11.81 14.61
N HIS A 114 -9.08 -10.90 15.58
CA HIS A 114 -9.42 -9.48 15.31
C HIS A 114 -8.32 -8.71 14.56
N LEU A 115 -7.08 -9.22 14.53
CA LEU A 115 -5.95 -8.67 13.77
C LEU A 115 -5.67 -9.44 12.46
N ALA A 116 -6.40 -10.53 12.18
CA ALA A 116 -6.26 -11.28 10.92
C ALA A 116 -6.35 -10.39 9.66
N PRO A 117 -7.18 -9.34 9.61
CA PRO A 117 -7.21 -8.44 8.45
C PRO A 117 -5.86 -7.77 8.15
N THR A 118 -4.98 -7.61 9.14
CA THR A 118 -3.65 -7.01 8.91
C THR A 118 -2.77 -7.85 7.98
N LEU A 119 -3.03 -9.16 7.85
CA LEU A 119 -2.33 -10.02 6.87
C LEU A 119 -2.43 -9.49 5.43
N TRP A 120 -3.51 -8.81 5.11
CA TRP A 120 -3.78 -8.30 3.76
C TRP A 120 -2.94 -7.07 3.43
N VAL A 121 -2.40 -6.37 4.43
CA VAL A 121 -1.53 -5.19 4.21
C VAL A 121 -0.29 -5.56 3.38
N GLY A 122 0.19 -6.82 3.46
CA GLY A 122 1.31 -7.30 2.66
C GLY A 122 1.12 -7.25 1.14
N ILE A 123 -0.13 -7.11 0.64
CA ILE A 123 -0.44 -6.96 -0.78
C ILE A 123 -0.05 -5.56 -1.28
N ALA A 124 -0.19 -4.53 -0.45
CA ALA A 124 -0.11 -3.13 -0.85
C ALA A 124 1.28 -2.71 -1.37
N PRO A 125 2.41 -3.03 -0.70
CA PRO A 125 3.72 -2.54 -1.13
C PRO A 125 4.07 -2.94 -2.57
N THR A 126 3.95 -4.21 -2.90
CA THR A 126 4.29 -4.72 -4.24
C THR A 126 3.28 -4.31 -5.30
N SER A 127 2.01 -4.10 -4.93
CA SER A 127 1.02 -3.48 -5.81
C SER A 127 1.40 -2.03 -6.16
N ILE A 128 1.79 -1.23 -5.17
CA ILE A 128 2.23 0.15 -5.42
C ILE A 128 3.53 0.18 -6.22
N LEU A 129 4.49 -0.68 -5.89
CA LEU A 129 5.73 -0.82 -6.67
C LEU A 129 5.47 -1.24 -8.11
N THR A 130 4.44 -2.06 -8.40
CA THR A 130 3.99 -2.36 -9.76
C THR A 130 3.58 -1.10 -10.52
N ILE A 131 2.76 -0.24 -9.88
CA ILE A 131 2.32 1.04 -10.47
C ILE A 131 3.54 1.92 -10.76
N LEU A 132 4.46 2.03 -9.82
CA LEU A 132 5.64 2.87 -9.93
C LEU A 132 6.60 2.35 -11.02
N ALA A 133 6.87 1.05 -11.06
CA ALA A 133 7.70 0.44 -12.10
C ALA A 133 7.21 0.81 -13.50
N LEU A 134 5.89 0.78 -13.73
CA LEU A 134 5.29 1.08 -15.02
C LEU A 134 5.21 2.57 -15.35
N LYS A 135 5.29 3.45 -14.35
CA LYS A 135 5.11 4.91 -14.55
C LYS A 135 6.41 5.71 -14.54
N PHE A 136 7.52 5.20 -13.98
CA PHE A 136 8.76 5.97 -13.85
C PHE A 136 9.54 6.14 -15.17
N GLY A 137 9.37 5.28 -16.17
CA GLY A 137 10.20 5.27 -17.37
C GLY A 137 10.28 6.62 -18.07
N LYS A 138 9.12 7.21 -18.41
CA LYS A 138 9.06 8.50 -19.10
C LYS A 138 9.62 9.68 -18.28
N PRO A 139 9.23 9.89 -17.00
CA PRO A 139 9.80 10.97 -16.19
C PRO A 139 11.32 10.89 -16.06
N LEU A 140 11.87 9.68 -15.88
CA LEU A 140 13.32 9.47 -15.80
C LEU A 140 14.02 9.83 -17.12
N ALA A 141 13.51 9.36 -18.25
CA ALA A 141 14.09 9.65 -19.56
C ALA A 141 14.12 11.16 -19.81
N LEU A 142 13.05 11.88 -19.50
CA LEU A 142 12.98 13.32 -19.67
C LEU A 142 13.91 14.08 -18.74
N PHE A 143 13.98 13.69 -17.46
CA PHE A 143 14.84 14.33 -16.47
C PHE A 143 16.33 14.22 -16.82
N PHE A 144 16.76 13.04 -17.30
CA PHE A 144 18.15 12.82 -17.69
C PHE A 144 18.47 13.20 -19.15
N ASN A 145 17.52 13.83 -19.86
CA ASN A 145 17.66 14.16 -21.28
C ASN A 145 18.10 12.94 -22.12
N ALA A 146 17.53 11.79 -21.80
CA ALA A 146 17.89 10.53 -22.43
C ALA A 146 17.34 10.47 -23.87
N ALA A 147 18.03 9.73 -24.74
CA ALA A 147 17.58 9.48 -26.10
C ALA A 147 16.23 8.71 -26.11
N PRO A 148 15.39 8.89 -27.15
CA PRO A 148 14.08 8.21 -27.25
C PRO A 148 14.18 6.67 -27.12
N GLU A 149 15.28 6.06 -27.58
CA GLU A 149 15.54 4.64 -27.47
C GLU A 149 15.68 4.20 -26.01
N THR A 150 16.24 5.06 -25.15
CA THR A 150 16.36 4.81 -23.70
C THR A 150 14.98 4.81 -23.02
N GLU A 151 14.09 5.75 -23.40
CA GLU A 151 12.71 5.75 -22.89
C GLU A 151 11.96 4.48 -23.29
N GLN A 152 12.12 4.06 -24.56
CA GLN A 152 11.53 2.81 -25.04
C GLN A 152 12.06 1.59 -24.29
N MET A 153 13.36 1.52 -24.04
CA MET A 153 13.99 0.45 -23.30
C MET A 153 13.52 0.42 -21.83
N LEU A 154 13.45 1.57 -21.16
CA LEU A 154 12.92 1.67 -19.79
C LEU A 154 11.47 1.18 -19.74
N THR A 155 10.64 1.59 -20.69
CA THR A 155 9.25 1.16 -20.79
C THR A 155 9.12 -0.34 -21.07
N PHE A 156 10.00 -0.89 -21.91
CA PHE A 156 10.06 -2.33 -22.19
C PHE A 156 10.43 -3.13 -20.94
N LEU A 157 11.46 -2.72 -20.21
CA LEU A 157 11.91 -3.39 -18.97
C LEU A 157 10.94 -3.23 -17.80
N ALA A 158 10.18 -2.13 -17.77
CA ALA A 158 9.15 -1.90 -16.75
C ALA A 158 8.04 -2.95 -16.78
N ARG A 159 7.71 -3.49 -17.95
CA ARG A 159 6.63 -4.50 -18.09
C ARG A 159 6.93 -5.80 -17.35
N PRO A 160 8.03 -6.51 -17.57
CA PRO A 160 8.36 -7.72 -16.82
C PRO A 160 8.56 -7.41 -15.33
N ALA A 161 9.18 -6.29 -14.96
CA ALA A 161 9.30 -5.87 -13.56
C ALA A 161 7.92 -5.69 -12.90
N GLY A 162 6.99 -5.04 -13.59
CA GLY A 162 5.60 -4.89 -13.13
C GLY A 162 4.90 -6.23 -12.96
N VAL A 163 5.08 -7.18 -13.89
CA VAL A 163 4.49 -8.52 -13.79
C VAL A 163 5.06 -9.29 -12.59
N ILE A 164 6.37 -9.21 -12.34
CA ILE A 164 7.01 -9.88 -11.20
C ILE A 164 6.46 -9.34 -9.87
N LEU A 165 6.40 -8.02 -9.71
CA LEU A 165 5.87 -7.36 -8.50
C LEU A 165 4.37 -7.65 -8.30
N TRP A 166 3.59 -7.58 -9.37
CA TRP A 166 2.17 -7.93 -9.38
C TRP A 166 1.96 -9.40 -9.01
N GLY A 167 2.78 -10.29 -9.56
CA GLY A 167 2.73 -11.72 -9.26
C GLY A 167 2.96 -12.02 -7.79
N PHE A 168 3.90 -11.31 -7.13
CA PHE A 168 4.10 -11.43 -5.68
C PHE A 168 2.88 -10.90 -4.90
N ALA A 169 2.30 -9.77 -5.31
CA ALA A 169 1.08 -9.23 -4.68
C ALA A 169 -0.08 -10.23 -4.81
N PHE A 170 -0.24 -10.86 -5.97
CA PHE A 170 -1.26 -11.88 -6.22
C PHE A 170 -1.05 -13.15 -5.39
N PHE A 171 0.20 -13.63 -5.32
CA PHE A 171 0.57 -14.73 -4.41
C PHE A 171 0.20 -14.40 -2.96
N TRP A 172 0.56 -13.19 -2.50
CA TRP A 172 0.26 -12.77 -1.13
C TRP A 172 -1.25 -12.63 -0.87
N LEU A 173 -2.01 -12.19 -1.87
CA LEU A 173 -3.47 -12.14 -1.80
C LEU A 173 -4.06 -13.53 -1.55
N ILE A 174 -3.61 -14.53 -2.31
CA ILE A 174 -4.06 -15.92 -2.14
C ILE A 174 -3.66 -16.43 -0.75
N LEU A 175 -2.42 -16.19 -0.33
CA LEU A 175 -1.94 -16.61 0.98
C LEU A 175 -2.73 -15.96 2.13
N ALA A 176 -2.94 -14.65 2.07
CA ALA A 176 -3.72 -13.91 3.06
C ALA A 176 -5.17 -14.42 3.14
N PHE A 177 -5.78 -14.74 1.99
CA PHE A 177 -7.11 -15.32 1.93
C PHE A 177 -7.16 -16.72 2.60
N ILE A 178 -6.25 -17.62 2.24
CA ILE A 178 -6.19 -18.97 2.81
C ILE A 178 -5.99 -18.91 4.34
N VAL A 179 -5.05 -18.10 4.81
CA VAL A 179 -4.77 -17.97 6.25
C VAL A 179 -5.95 -17.36 7.00
N THR A 180 -6.57 -16.32 6.44
CA THR A 180 -7.76 -15.69 7.04
C THR A 180 -8.94 -16.67 7.12
N LEU A 181 -9.14 -17.48 6.07
CA LEU A 181 -10.17 -18.53 6.07
C LEU A 181 -9.88 -19.60 7.13
N GLY A 182 -8.63 -20.03 7.28
CA GLY A 182 -8.23 -20.97 8.30
C GLY A 182 -8.41 -20.44 9.74
N ILE A 183 -8.20 -19.14 9.95
CA ILE A 183 -8.50 -18.49 11.23
C ILE A 183 -10.03 -18.47 11.47
N HIS A 184 -10.81 -18.11 10.44
CA HIS A 184 -12.27 -18.05 10.53
C HIS A 184 -12.90 -19.42 10.86
N GLN A 185 -12.35 -20.50 10.32
CA GLN A 185 -12.83 -21.85 10.62
C GLN A 185 -12.58 -22.28 12.09
N LYS A 186 -11.58 -21.70 12.75
CA LYS A 186 -11.21 -22.02 14.13
C LYS A 186 -11.83 -21.07 15.15
N SER A 187 -12.13 -19.85 14.76
CA SER A 187 -12.67 -18.81 15.63
C SER A 187 -13.47 -17.79 14.79
N GLU A 188 -14.44 -17.14 15.43
CA GLU A 188 -15.14 -16.02 14.79
C GLU A 188 -14.16 -14.90 14.47
N LEU A 189 -14.35 -14.24 13.32
CA LEU A 189 -13.66 -13.01 12.95
C LEU A 189 -14.49 -11.81 13.46
N PRO A 190 -14.21 -11.33 14.68
CA PRO A 190 -15.00 -10.22 15.22
C PRO A 190 -14.76 -8.96 14.37
N PHE A 191 -15.82 -8.19 14.16
CA PHE A 191 -15.66 -6.92 13.49
C PHE A 191 -14.84 -5.96 14.36
N ALA A 192 -13.80 -5.39 13.78
CA ALA A 192 -12.94 -4.38 14.39
C ALA A 192 -12.50 -3.38 13.31
N LEU A 193 -11.97 -2.23 13.72
CA LEU A 193 -11.42 -1.24 12.76
C LEU A 193 -10.32 -1.81 11.87
N SER A 194 -9.65 -2.89 12.30
CA SER A 194 -8.68 -3.62 11.47
C SER A 194 -9.26 -4.15 10.15
N TRP A 195 -10.60 -4.29 10.01
CA TRP A 195 -11.23 -4.70 8.76
C TRP A 195 -11.00 -3.72 7.61
N TRP A 196 -10.67 -2.45 7.88
CA TRP A 196 -10.23 -1.50 6.86
C TRP A 196 -8.94 -1.94 6.16
N ALA A 197 -8.16 -2.82 6.80
CA ALA A 197 -6.98 -3.42 6.19
C ALA A 197 -7.28 -4.39 5.03
N PHE A 198 -8.52 -4.82 4.82
CA PHE A 198 -8.93 -5.50 3.60
C PHE A 198 -9.05 -4.54 2.40
N ILE A 199 -9.52 -3.30 2.64
CA ILE A 199 -9.97 -2.40 1.58
C ILE A 199 -8.79 -1.80 0.82
N PHE A 200 -7.89 -1.12 1.55
CA PHE A 200 -6.78 -0.39 0.94
C PHE A 200 -5.85 -1.31 0.12
N PRO A 201 -5.37 -2.47 0.62
CA PRO A 201 -4.47 -3.33 -0.15
C PRO A 201 -5.12 -3.93 -1.39
N LEU A 202 -6.37 -4.33 -1.32
CA LEU A 202 -7.12 -4.81 -2.48
C LEU A 202 -7.38 -3.69 -3.49
N GLY A 203 -7.66 -2.47 -3.03
CA GLY A 203 -7.76 -1.30 -3.88
C GLY A 203 -6.44 -1.00 -4.61
N ALA A 204 -5.31 -1.03 -3.91
CA ALA A 204 -3.99 -0.87 -4.51
C ALA A 204 -3.70 -1.95 -5.56
N PHE A 205 -4.03 -3.21 -5.26
CA PHE A 205 -3.90 -4.31 -6.22
C PHE A 205 -4.80 -4.15 -7.44
N THR A 206 -6.03 -3.68 -7.26
CA THR A 206 -6.95 -3.40 -8.37
C THR A 206 -6.38 -2.32 -9.29
N VAL A 207 -5.88 -1.21 -8.73
CA VAL A 207 -5.26 -0.13 -9.51
C VAL A 207 -4.00 -0.64 -10.22
N ALA A 208 -3.13 -1.39 -9.54
CA ALA A 208 -1.93 -1.99 -10.12
C ALA A 208 -2.27 -2.90 -11.31
N THR A 209 -3.32 -3.72 -11.16
CA THR A 209 -3.80 -4.61 -12.22
C THR A 209 -4.35 -3.81 -13.41
N GLY A 210 -5.05 -2.71 -13.15
CA GLY A 210 -5.53 -1.80 -14.20
C GLY A 210 -4.39 -1.12 -14.97
N VAL A 211 -3.37 -0.61 -14.28
CA VAL A 211 -2.17 -0.03 -14.90
C VAL A 211 -1.39 -1.07 -15.70
N LEU A 212 -1.29 -2.30 -15.17
CA LEU A 212 -0.63 -3.41 -15.87
C LEU A 212 -1.42 -3.79 -17.13
N TYR A 213 -2.75 -3.85 -17.07
CA TYR A 213 -3.61 -4.10 -18.24
C TYR A 213 -3.43 -3.02 -19.31
N GLN A 214 -3.32 -1.74 -18.94
CA GLN A 214 -3.04 -0.66 -19.89
C GLN A 214 -1.69 -0.84 -20.59
N SER A 215 -0.69 -1.36 -19.89
CA SER A 215 0.66 -1.61 -20.44
C SER A 215 0.77 -2.93 -21.22
N ILE A 216 0.03 -3.94 -20.77
CA ILE A 216 0.00 -5.32 -21.32
C ILE A 216 -1.47 -5.76 -21.41
N PRO A 217 -2.17 -5.47 -22.54
CA PRO A 217 -3.61 -5.73 -22.67
C PRO A 217 -3.94 -7.22 -22.83
N LYS A 218 -3.81 -7.99 -21.76
CA LYS A 218 -4.15 -9.41 -21.70
C LYS A 218 -5.38 -9.65 -20.84
N ALA A 219 -6.24 -10.56 -21.29
CA ALA A 219 -7.51 -10.89 -20.61
C ALA A 219 -7.33 -11.28 -19.13
N VAL A 220 -6.21 -11.93 -18.77
CA VAL A 220 -5.92 -12.29 -17.39
C VAL A 220 -5.91 -11.07 -16.46
N PHE A 221 -5.29 -9.94 -16.86
CA PHE A 221 -5.27 -8.73 -16.04
C PHE A 221 -6.64 -8.04 -16.00
N GLN A 222 -7.35 -8.04 -17.12
CA GLN A 222 -8.71 -7.49 -17.18
C GLN A 222 -9.66 -8.18 -16.21
N TRP A 223 -9.77 -9.51 -16.30
CA TRP A 223 -10.70 -10.26 -15.47
C TRP A 223 -10.29 -10.31 -14.01
N THR A 224 -8.99 -10.42 -13.73
CA THR A 224 -8.50 -10.32 -12.34
C THR A 224 -8.81 -8.96 -11.74
N GLY A 225 -8.56 -7.87 -12.49
CA GLY A 225 -8.85 -6.51 -12.03
C GLY A 225 -10.34 -6.29 -11.74
N LEU A 226 -11.21 -6.72 -12.65
CA LEU A 226 -12.68 -6.61 -12.48
C LEU A 226 -13.17 -7.47 -11.31
N GLY A 227 -12.67 -8.70 -11.16
CA GLY A 227 -13.05 -9.59 -10.07
C GLY A 227 -12.66 -9.03 -8.70
N VAL A 228 -11.40 -8.54 -8.57
CA VAL A 228 -10.95 -7.94 -7.30
C VAL A 228 -11.68 -6.63 -7.03
N LEU A 229 -11.95 -5.80 -8.05
CA LEU A 229 -12.76 -4.58 -7.89
C LEU A 229 -14.14 -4.88 -7.30
N ALA A 230 -14.82 -5.91 -7.82
CA ALA A 230 -16.12 -6.32 -7.29
C ALA A 230 -16.03 -6.72 -5.81
N VAL A 231 -14.98 -7.48 -5.43
CA VAL A 231 -14.72 -7.84 -4.03
C VAL A 231 -14.47 -6.60 -3.17
N VAL A 232 -13.65 -5.65 -3.64
CA VAL A 232 -13.39 -4.38 -2.94
C VAL A 232 -14.68 -3.61 -2.68
N ILE A 233 -15.55 -3.48 -3.68
CA ILE A 233 -16.82 -2.77 -3.54
C ILE A 233 -17.69 -3.42 -2.46
N VAL A 234 -17.85 -4.75 -2.50
CA VAL A 234 -18.66 -5.50 -1.52
C VAL A 234 -18.08 -5.34 -0.11
N LEU A 235 -16.77 -5.54 0.06
CA LEU A 235 -16.11 -5.38 1.35
C LEU A 235 -16.21 -3.95 1.87
N TRP A 236 -16.02 -2.95 0.99
CA TRP A 236 -16.13 -1.54 1.36
C TRP A 236 -17.54 -1.20 1.88
N LEU A 237 -18.58 -1.67 1.21
CA LEU A 237 -19.96 -1.48 1.65
C LEU A 237 -20.19 -2.11 3.03
N ILE A 238 -19.73 -3.36 3.24
CA ILE A 238 -19.87 -4.07 4.52
C ILE A 238 -19.12 -3.32 5.64
N VAL A 239 -17.85 -2.97 5.41
CA VAL A 239 -17.00 -2.33 6.42
C VAL A 239 -17.53 -0.94 6.76
N THR A 240 -17.93 -0.16 5.76
CA THR A 240 -18.51 1.18 5.96
C THR A 240 -19.81 1.11 6.76
N ALA A 241 -20.73 0.20 6.38
CA ALA A 241 -21.99 0.04 7.10
C ALA A 241 -21.78 -0.39 8.55
N ARG A 242 -20.87 -1.35 8.81
CA ARG A 242 -20.54 -1.81 10.16
C ARG A 242 -19.84 -0.72 10.98
N THR A 243 -18.93 0.04 10.36
CA THR A 243 -18.26 1.18 11.02
C THR A 243 -19.26 2.26 11.40
N ALA A 244 -20.14 2.67 10.48
CA ALA A 244 -21.18 3.66 10.74
C ALA A 244 -22.10 3.21 11.89
N ARG A 245 -22.58 1.95 11.83
CA ARG A 245 -23.40 1.38 12.91
C ARG A 245 -22.67 1.39 14.26
N GLY A 246 -21.39 1.02 14.29
CA GLY A 246 -20.59 1.02 15.52
C GLY A 246 -20.36 2.42 16.09
N ILE A 247 -20.24 3.45 15.25
CA ILE A 247 -20.17 4.86 15.67
C ILE A 247 -21.49 5.28 16.31
N PHE A 248 -22.63 5.04 15.66
CA PHE A 248 -23.94 5.39 16.18
C PHE A 248 -24.28 4.66 17.49
N GLN A 249 -23.77 3.44 17.68
CA GLN A 249 -23.99 2.66 18.90
C GLN A 249 -22.95 2.95 20.00
N GLY A 250 -21.92 3.76 19.75
CA GLY A 250 -20.82 4.03 20.68
C GLY A 250 -19.93 2.84 21.01
N THR A 251 -19.99 1.76 20.22
CA THR A 251 -19.30 0.48 20.52
C THR A 251 -17.92 0.33 19.87
N ILE A 252 -17.59 1.17 18.87
CA ILE A 252 -16.42 0.97 18.02
C ILE A 252 -15.09 1.33 18.71
N PHE A 253 -15.12 2.20 19.71
CA PHE A 253 -13.94 2.68 20.43
C PHE A 253 -13.78 2.06 21.82
N VAL A 254 -14.61 1.07 22.17
CA VAL A 254 -14.50 0.37 23.46
C VAL A 254 -13.32 -0.62 23.35
N PRO A 255 -12.33 -0.56 24.27
CA PRO A 255 -11.27 -1.54 24.31
C PRO A 255 -11.85 -2.95 24.48
N HIS A 256 -11.45 -3.90 23.64
CA HIS A 256 -11.80 -5.30 23.85
C HIS A 256 -11.12 -5.75 25.16
N ALA A 257 -11.90 -5.95 26.21
CA ALA A 257 -11.36 -6.52 27.44
C ALA A 257 -10.70 -7.86 27.11
N PRO A 258 -9.46 -8.12 27.59
CA PRO A 258 -8.84 -9.42 27.40
C PRO A 258 -9.77 -10.48 28.04
N LYS A 259 -10.18 -11.48 27.26
CA LYS A 259 -10.85 -12.66 27.82
C LYS A 259 -9.93 -13.19 28.92
N LYS A 260 -10.41 -13.18 30.18
CA LYS A 260 -9.72 -13.84 31.28
C LYS A 260 -9.41 -15.24 30.82
N ALA A 261 -8.12 -15.64 30.85
CA ALA A 261 -7.73 -17.01 30.67
C ALA A 261 -8.48 -17.83 31.73
N GLU A 262 -9.42 -18.64 31.30
CA GLU A 262 -9.95 -19.70 32.14
C GLU A 262 -8.76 -20.63 32.49
N LYS A 263 -8.51 -20.71 33.78
CA LYS A 263 -7.47 -21.55 34.35
C LYS A 263 -7.79 -23.04 34.19
#